data_e058caa688663240c06d4083c261e538
#
_entry.id   e058caa688663240c06d4083c261e538
#
_cell.length_a   1.000
_cell.length_b   1.000
_cell.length_c   1.000
_cell.angle_alpha   90.00
_cell.angle_beta   90.00
_cell.angle_gamma   90.00
#
_symmetry.space_group_name_H-M   'P 1'
#
loop_
_entity.id
_entity.type
_entity.pdbx_description
1 polymer ?
#
loop_
_entity_poly.entity_id
_entity_poly.type
_entity_poly.pdbx_seq_one_letter_code
_entity_poly.pdbx_strand_id
1 'polypeptide(L)'
;MSEAIKRVLRKWDGLYQGLSFLHCWSVSGRKEAVRRYREHQEEKRIQAELYQKNTLSAEERSRQEKTVFPEGIRFSVLVPLYNTPEQFLREMLDSVQAQTFGGWELCLADGSDEDHGEVGRICRERAAQDPRIRYRKLEKNGGISGNTNVCLEMAAGPYIALFDHDDWLHPSALYEMAKAIRDTGADFLYSDEYSFHEHPRDAFLPHFKPDFAPDTLRGNNYICHLTVFRKDLTEKAGGGFRSEFDGSQDYDLVLRLTEQAEKIVHVPKILYYWRAHAGSVAETVGAKPYVLEAGRKAIAEQLRRKGLEGEVLDSPVPSIYRIRYRIQGEPMISILIPSKDHREDLSRCVDSIRRKSSWKNWEILIIENNSTEPETFAYYQELEQDSRIRVLRWEKGFNYSALNNFGAREARGEYLLLLNNDTEVISPDWMQEMLMYAQRADVGAVGAKLYYPDHTIQHAGIGVGIMHLAGHYHRHFAGDHPGYMGRLVYAQNMSAVTAACMMVPRRVYEEMGGMDEGYSVVFNDVDFCLRIRQAGYLIVWTPWAELTHYESKSRGQDEDTPEKKAFFLAETKKFQTQWNRALSAGDPYYNPNLNRMKEDFTPRV
;
A
#
# COMPACT_ATOMS: atom_id res chain seq x y z
N MET A 1 25.54 -16.22 -16.99
CA MET A 1 25.69 -15.27 -18.12
C MET A 1 25.92 -13.90 -17.52
N SER A 2 26.94 -13.15 -17.96
CA SER A 2 27.23 -11.82 -17.37
C SER A 2 26.11 -10.82 -17.69
N GLU A 3 25.89 -9.82 -16.82
CA GLU A 3 24.85 -8.78 -17.03
C GLU A 3 25.07 -8.01 -18.35
N ALA A 4 26.33 -7.81 -18.75
CA ALA A 4 26.66 -7.18 -20.04
C ALA A 4 26.11 -7.98 -21.24
N ILE A 5 26.21 -9.30 -21.21
CA ILE A 5 25.68 -10.19 -22.25
C ILE A 5 24.15 -10.19 -22.22
N LYS A 6 23.52 -10.21 -21.04
CA LYS A 6 22.07 -10.09 -20.90
C LYS A 6 21.55 -8.76 -21.48
N ARG A 7 22.28 -7.66 -21.28
CA ARG A 7 21.92 -6.33 -21.78
C ARG A 7 21.96 -6.28 -23.33
N VAL A 8 22.96 -6.89 -23.95
CA VAL A 8 23.05 -7.00 -25.41
C VAL A 8 21.95 -7.91 -25.97
N LEU A 9 21.68 -9.03 -25.32
CA LEU A 9 20.66 -9.99 -25.75
C LEU A 9 19.23 -9.47 -25.54
N ARG A 10 18.97 -8.59 -24.56
CA ARG A 10 17.66 -7.93 -24.40
C ARG A 10 17.26 -7.08 -25.62
N LYS A 11 18.24 -6.57 -26.38
CA LYS A 11 17.98 -5.90 -27.67
C LYS A 11 17.48 -6.87 -28.75
N TRP A 12 17.67 -8.16 -28.56
CA TRP A 12 17.23 -9.26 -29.44
C TRP A 12 16.27 -10.17 -28.67
N ASP A 13 15.15 -9.60 -28.30
CA ASP A 13 14.20 -10.20 -27.36
C ASP A 13 13.86 -11.68 -27.64
N GLY A 14 13.60 -12.05 -28.91
CA GLY A 14 13.34 -13.44 -29.29
C GLY A 14 14.51 -14.40 -29.03
N LEU A 15 15.75 -13.92 -29.19
CA LEU A 15 16.95 -14.72 -28.91
C LEU A 15 17.19 -14.88 -27.41
N TYR A 16 16.98 -13.79 -26.64
CA TYR A 16 17.06 -13.80 -25.17
C TYR A 16 16.04 -14.74 -24.56
N GLN A 17 14.79 -14.69 -25.05
CA GLN A 17 13.72 -15.58 -24.60
C GLN A 17 14.02 -17.06 -24.91
N GLY A 18 14.51 -17.36 -26.11
CA GLY A 18 14.92 -18.71 -26.46
C GLY A 18 16.04 -19.25 -25.56
N LEU A 19 17.07 -18.44 -25.29
CA LEU A 19 18.17 -18.82 -24.40
C LEU A 19 17.72 -18.92 -22.93
N SER A 20 16.88 -18.02 -22.45
CA SER A 20 16.31 -18.05 -21.11
C SER A 20 15.42 -19.29 -20.92
N PHE A 21 14.59 -19.62 -21.91
CA PHE A 21 13.77 -20.82 -21.91
C PHE A 21 14.63 -22.10 -21.85
N LEU A 22 15.65 -22.21 -22.68
CA LEU A 22 16.57 -23.35 -22.70
C LEU A 22 17.34 -23.48 -21.38
N HIS A 23 17.79 -22.36 -20.81
CA HIS A 23 18.46 -22.36 -19.52
C HIS A 23 17.50 -22.81 -18.41
N CYS A 24 16.31 -22.25 -18.33
CA CYS A 24 15.29 -22.65 -17.36
C CYS A 24 14.91 -24.13 -17.53
N TRP A 25 14.77 -24.59 -18.76
CA TRP A 25 14.50 -26.01 -19.04
C TRP A 25 15.61 -26.94 -18.52
N SER A 26 16.88 -26.54 -18.71
CA SER A 26 18.01 -27.36 -18.25
C SER A 26 18.16 -27.40 -16.73
N VAL A 27 17.76 -26.34 -16.03
CA VAL A 27 17.94 -26.20 -14.57
C VAL A 27 16.69 -26.61 -13.77
N SER A 28 15.51 -26.23 -14.24
CA SER A 28 14.25 -26.35 -13.48
C SER A 28 13.20 -27.24 -14.15
N GLY A 29 13.52 -27.80 -15.30
CA GLY A 29 12.67 -28.74 -16.06
C GLY A 29 11.66 -28.05 -17.00
N ARG A 30 11.11 -28.86 -17.93
CA ARG A 30 10.25 -28.38 -19.02
C ARG A 30 8.97 -27.67 -18.54
N LYS A 31 8.32 -28.19 -17.49
CA LYS A 31 7.06 -27.61 -16.97
C LYS A 31 7.28 -26.17 -16.49
N GLU A 32 8.34 -25.95 -15.73
CA GLU A 32 8.70 -24.65 -15.19
C GLU A 32 9.13 -23.68 -16.29
N ALA A 33 9.91 -24.13 -17.28
CA ALA A 33 10.30 -23.30 -18.41
C ALA A 33 9.08 -22.84 -19.24
N VAL A 34 8.11 -23.74 -19.48
CA VAL A 34 6.86 -23.40 -20.18
C VAL A 34 6.01 -22.42 -19.35
N ARG A 35 5.95 -22.59 -18.02
CA ARG A 35 5.23 -21.69 -17.12
C ARG A 35 5.81 -20.28 -17.21
N ARG A 36 7.12 -20.12 -17.01
CA ARG A 36 7.81 -18.82 -17.07
C ARG A 36 7.71 -18.14 -18.44
N TYR A 37 7.76 -18.94 -19.50
CA TYR A 37 7.57 -18.40 -20.86
C TYR A 37 6.16 -17.84 -21.06
N ARG A 38 5.13 -18.54 -20.58
CA ARG A 38 3.73 -18.07 -20.65
C ARG A 38 3.51 -16.81 -19.80
N GLU A 39 4.05 -16.79 -18.60
CA GLU A 39 3.99 -15.62 -17.70
C GLU A 39 4.62 -14.40 -18.39
N HIS A 40 5.79 -14.55 -18.98
CA HIS A 40 6.45 -13.47 -19.70
C HIS A 40 5.68 -13.00 -20.95
N GLN A 41 5.06 -13.91 -21.71
CA GLN A 41 4.20 -13.52 -22.83
C GLN A 41 2.96 -12.74 -22.36
N GLU A 42 2.37 -13.16 -21.25
CA GLU A 42 1.23 -12.48 -20.65
C GLU A 42 1.62 -11.09 -20.13
N GLU A 43 2.77 -10.96 -19.47
CA GLU A 43 3.31 -9.66 -19.04
C GLU A 43 3.48 -8.72 -20.22
N LYS A 44 4.04 -9.17 -21.34
CA LYS A 44 4.19 -8.37 -22.55
C LYS A 44 2.85 -7.95 -23.15
N ARG A 45 1.89 -8.86 -23.17
CA ARG A 45 0.53 -8.55 -23.63
C ARG A 45 -0.06 -7.43 -22.76
N ILE A 46 0.00 -7.59 -21.44
CA ILE A 46 -0.47 -6.60 -20.47
C ILE A 46 0.24 -5.25 -20.68
N GLN A 47 1.55 -5.23 -20.87
CA GLN A 47 2.33 -4.01 -21.13
C GLN A 47 1.85 -3.30 -22.40
N ALA A 48 1.69 -4.04 -23.49
CA ALA A 48 1.23 -3.47 -24.77
C ALA A 48 -0.19 -2.89 -24.66
N GLU A 49 -1.11 -3.60 -24.00
CA GLU A 49 -2.49 -3.15 -23.77
C GLU A 49 -2.55 -1.93 -22.85
N LEU A 50 -1.76 -1.90 -21.77
CA LEU A 50 -1.65 -0.74 -20.88
C LEU A 50 -1.11 0.49 -21.63
N TYR A 51 -0.06 0.33 -22.44
CA TYR A 51 0.47 1.42 -23.22
C TYR A 51 -0.57 1.96 -24.21
N GLN A 52 -1.26 1.09 -24.94
CA GLN A 52 -2.31 1.49 -25.87
C GLN A 52 -3.45 2.22 -25.15
N LYS A 53 -3.90 1.70 -24.02
CA LYS A 53 -4.96 2.30 -23.20
C LYS A 53 -4.57 3.66 -22.62
N ASN A 54 -3.28 3.86 -22.31
CA ASN A 54 -2.75 5.12 -21.80
C ASN A 54 -2.34 6.10 -22.92
N THR A 55 -2.36 5.69 -24.20
CA THR A 55 -2.01 6.57 -25.31
C THR A 55 -3.10 7.60 -25.54
N LEU A 56 -2.71 8.89 -25.57
CA LEU A 56 -3.61 10.00 -25.79
C LEU A 56 -4.05 10.08 -27.26
N SER A 57 -5.34 9.90 -27.55
CA SER A 57 -5.88 10.05 -28.91
C SER A 57 -5.87 11.51 -29.34
N ALA A 58 -5.87 11.75 -30.65
CA ALA A 58 -5.92 13.11 -31.20
C ALA A 58 -7.21 13.86 -30.82
N GLU A 59 -8.33 13.15 -30.73
CA GLU A 59 -9.61 13.71 -30.29
C GLU A 59 -9.55 14.17 -28.84
N GLU A 60 -9.04 13.30 -27.96
CA GLU A 60 -8.89 13.60 -26.53
C GLU A 60 -7.90 14.74 -26.32
N ARG A 61 -6.76 14.74 -27.03
CA ARG A 61 -5.81 15.87 -27.03
C ARG A 61 -6.52 17.18 -27.36
N SER A 62 -7.25 17.22 -28.47
CA SER A 62 -7.98 18.45 -28.89
C SER A 62 -9.03 18.87 -27.85
N ARG A 63 -9.68 17.93 -27.18
CA ARG A 63 -10.63 18.21 -26.12
C ARG A 63 -9.92 18.81 -24.89
N GLN A 64 -8.80 18.25 -24.50
CA GLN A 64 -8.01 18.73 -23.37
C GLN A 64 -7.47 20.14 -23.62
N GLU A 65 -6.90 20.40 -24.79
CA GLU A 65 -6.34 21.71 -25.18
C GLU A 65 -7.40 22.84 -25.22
N LYS A 66 -8.67 22.48 -25.49
CA LYS A 66 -9.80 23.43 -25.49
C LYS A 66 -10.46 23.62 -24.14
N THR A 67 -10.09 22.81 -23.14
CA THR A 67 -10.69 22.89 -21.81
C THR A 67 -10.21 24.15 -21.08
N VAL A 68 -11.16 24.96 -20.62
CA VAL A 68 -10.86 26.17 -19.83
C VAL A 68 -10.84 25.79 -18.35
N PHE A 69 -9.79 26.22 -17.68
CA PHE A 69 -9.62 26.07 -16.23
C PHE A 69 -9.67 27.43 -15.52
N PRO A 70 -9.99 27.48 -14.22
CA PRO A 70 -9.87 28.69 -13.41
C PRO A 70 -8.46 29.28 -13.46
N GLU A 71 -8.34 30.61 -13.51
CA GLU A 71 -7.06 31.34 -13.60
C GLU A 71 -6.07 31.01 -12.47
N GLY A 72 -6.57 30.59 -11.29
CA GLY A 72 -5.76 30.17 -10.13
C GLY A 72 -5.08 28.82 -10.28
N ILE A 73 -5.31 28.04 -11.34
CA ILE A 73 -4.66 26.75 -11.56
C ILE A 73 -3.51 26.93 -12.55
N ARG A 74 -2.29 26.93 -12.03
CA ARG A 74 -1.05 27.01 -12.81
C ARG A 74 0.07 26.26 -12.11
N PHE A 75 0.93 25.58 -12.85
CA PHE A 75 2.00 24.76 -12.31
C PHE A 75 3.38 25.37 -12.54
N SER A 76 4.25 25.32 -11.55
CA SER A 76 5.70 25.41 -11.74
C SER A 76 6.27 24.01 -11.68
N VAL A 77 6.75 23.52 -12.83
CA VAL A 77 7.43 22.21 -12.93
C VAL A 77 8.89 22.43 -12.55
N LEU A 78 9.36 21.79 -11.49
CA LEU A 78 10.72 21.93 -10.98
C LEU A 78 11.60 20.80 -11.49
N VAL A 79 12.69 21.16 -12.19
CA VAL A 79 13.66 20.19 -12.71
C VAL A 79 15.09 20.63 -12.35
N PRO A 80 15.69 20.01 -11.34
CA PRO A 80 17.10 20.18 -11.04
C PRO A 80 17.95 19.46 -12.09
N LEU A 81 18.98 20.12 -12.63
CA LEU A 81 19.87 19.57 -13.64
C LEU A 81 21.29 19.38 -13.08
N TYR A 82 21.89 18.23 -13.39
CA TYR A 82 23.30 17.97 -13.14
C TYR A 82 23.84 16.95 -14.13
N ASN A 83 24.72 17.36 -15.03
CA ASN A 83 25.40 16.52 -16.03
C ASN A 83 24.42 15.63 -16.82
N THR A 84 23.25 16.18 -17.14
CA THR A 84 22.15 15.44 -17.80
C THR A 84 22.55 15.02 -19.21
N PRO A 85 22.48 13.73 -19.59
CA PRO A 85 22.72 13.30 -20.96
C PRO A 85 21.82 14.05 -21.95
N GLU A 86 22.39 14.50 -23.08
CA GLU A 86 21.67 15.32 -24.07
C GLU A 86 20.33 14.69 -24.51
N GLN A 87 20.33 13.39 -24.77
CA GLN A 87 19.11 12.67 -25.16
C GLN A 87 18.02 12.82 -24.10
N PHE A 88 18.33 12.54 -22.85
CA PHE A 88 17.35 12.59 -21.75
C PHE A 88 16.84 14.01 -21.53
N LEU A 89 17.75 14.99 -21.55
CA LEU A 89 17.38 16.41 -21.45
C LEU A 89 16.38 16.83 -22.53
N ARG A 90 16.63 16.46 -23.79
CA ARG A 90 15.72 16.78 -24.89
C ARG A 90 14.37 16.10 -24.75
N GLU A 91 14.34 14.81 -24.43
CA GLU A 91 13.11 14.04 -24.22
C GLU A 91 12.31 14.59 -23.05
N MET A 92 12.95 14.97 -21.95
CA MET A 92 12.32 15.63 -20.80
C MET A 92 11.67 16.95 -21.21
N LEU A 93 12.42 17.84 -21.88
CA LEU A 93 11.91 19.14 -22.36
C LEU A 93 10.75 18.97 -23.34
N ASP A 94 10.86 18.05 -24.30
CA ASP A 94 9.81 17.76 -25.27
C ASP A 94 8.53 17.25 -24.58
N SER A 95 8.66 16.43 -23.52
CA SER A 95 7.52 15.89 -22.75
C SER A 95 6.74 16.99 -22.00
N VAL A 96 7.44 18.01 -21.47
CA VAL A 96 6.80 19.16 -20.83
C VAL A 96 6.16 20.09 -21.87
N GLN A 97 6.82 20.35 -22.99
CA GLN A 97 6.25 21.17 -24.06
C GLN A 97 5.05 20.51 -24.75
N ALA A 98 4.96 19.18 -24.72
CA ALA A 98 3.84 18.39 -25.25
C ALA A 98 2.60 18.34 -24.34
N GLN A 99 2.62 18.97 -23.16
CA GLN A 99 1.49 18.99 -22.24
C GLN A 99 0.27 19.66 -22.87
N THR A 100 -0.90 19.01 -22.75
CA THR A 100 -2.18 19.53 -23.26
C THR A 100 -2.74 20.68 -22.44
N PHE A 101 -2.33 20.79 -21.18
CA PHE A 101 -2.64 21.94 -20.33
C PHE A 101 -1.56 23.00 -20.46
N GLY A 102 -1.92 24.21 -20.91
CA GLY A 102 -0.97 25.28 -21.21
C GLY A 102 -0.54 26.13 -20.00
N GLY A 103 -1.20 25.99 -18.84
CA GLY A 103 -0.97 26.82 -17.65
C GLY A 103 0.23 26.35 -16.81
N TRP A 104 1.42 26.30 -17.41
CA TRP A 104 2.63 25.87 -16.71
C TRP A 104 3.82 26.80 -17.00
N GLU A 105 4.79 26.78 -16.12
CA GLU A 105 6.17 27.22 -16.34
C GLU A 105 7.12 26.08 -15.97
N LEU A 106 8.29 26.01 -16.61
CA LEU A 106 9.35 25.04 -16.34
C LEU A 106 10.54 25.76 -15.71
N CYS A 107 10.87 25.42 -14.48
CA CYS A 107 11.98 25.99 -13.72
C CYS A 107 13.17 25.04 -13.76
N LEU A 108 14.24 25.42 -14.46
CA LEU A 108 15.47 24.66 -14.64
C LEU A 108 16.61 25.31 -13.87
N ALA A 109 17.17 24.62 -12.88
CA ALA A 109 18.38 25.04 -12.13
C ALA A 109 19.53 24.08 -12.47
N ASP A 110 20.53 24.58 -13.17
CA ASP A 110 21.62 23.79 -13.74
C ASP A 110 22.90 23.89 -12.93
N GLY A 111 23.21 22.83 -12.18
CA GLY A 111 24.45 22.66 -11.44
C GLY A 111 25.55 21.90 -12.20
N SER A 112 25.39 21.63 -13.51
CA SER A 112 26.36 20.87 -14.32
C SER A 112 27.74 21.53 -14.31
N ASP A 113 28.78 20.72 -14.42
CA ASP A 113 30.18 21.17 -14.51
C ASP A 113 30.54 21.70 -15.92
N GLU A 114 31.76 22.15 -16.09
CA GLU A 114 32.26 22.76 -17.33
C GLU A 114 32.32 21.75 -18.50
N ASP A 115 32.55 20.49 -18.23
CA ASP A 115 32.63 19.42 -19.24
C ASP A 115 31.26 19.09 -19.85
N HIS A 116 30.16 19.54 -19.20
CA HIS A 116 28.78 19.35 -19.63
C HIS A 116 28.08 20.65 -20.05
N GLY A 117 28.81 21.55 -20.70
CA GLY A 117 28.32 22.87 -21.15
C GLY A 117 27.16 22.82 -22.15
N GLU A 118 26.94 21.67 -22.82
CA GLU A 118 25.80 21.43 -23.72
C GLU A 118 24.46 21.47 -22.99
N VAL A 119 24.38 21.08 -21.72
CA VAL A 119 23.16 21.17 -20.89
C VAL A 119 22.65 22.61 -20.89
N GLY A 120 23.53 23.56 -20.53
CA GLY A 120 23.19 24.97 -20.49
C GLY A 120 22.89 25.55 -21.88
N ARG A 121 23.58 25.11 -22.93
CA ARG A 121 23.30 25.55 -24.32
C ARG A 121 21.88 25.15 -24.75
N ILE A 122 21.50 23.88 -24.55
CA ILE A 122 20.18 23.37 -24.93
C ILE A 122 19.09 24.10 -24.16
N CYS A 123 19.25 24.27 -22.84
CA CYS A 123 18.27 24.96 -22.00
C CYS A 123 18.05 26.41 -22.43
N ARG A 124 19.15 27.17 -22.77
CA ARG A 124 19.03 28.55 -23.27
C ARG A 124 18.34 28.62 -24.64
N GLU A 125 18.64 27.68 -25.53
CA GLU A 125 17.99 27.59 -26.84
C GLU A 125 16.48 27.37 -26.69
N ARG A 126 16.05 26.47 -25.82
CA ARG A 126 14.63 26.19 -25.52
C ARG A 126 13.93 27.39 -24.84
N ALA A 127 14.57 28.01 -23.88
CA ALA A 127 14.04 29.19 -23.17
C ALA A 127 13.87 30.41 -24.14
N ALA A 128 14.74 30.55 -25.13
CA ALA A 128 14.60 31.58 -26.16
C ALA A 128 13.38 31.35 -27.09
N GLN A 129 12.95 30.10 -27.27
CA GLN A 129 11.83 29.70 -28.11
C GLN A 129 10.49 29.66 -27.35
N ASP A 130 10.51 29.34 -26.04
CA ASP A 130 9.31 29.22 -25.21
C ASP A 130 9.50 30.01 -23.91
N PRO A 131 8.84 31.17 -23.72
CA PRO A 131 8.99 32.04 -22.55
C PRO A 131 8.51 31.40 -21.24
N ARG A 132 7.82 30.27 -21.29
CA ARG A 132 7.44 29.49 -20.11
C ARG A 132 8.61 28.72 -19.51
N ILE A 133 9.71 28.55 -20.25
CA ILE A 133 10.93 27.87 -19.78
C ILE A 133 11.86 28.91 -19.15
N ARG A 134 12.10 28.75 -17.86
CA ARG A 134 12.99 29.60 -17.06
C ARG A 134 14.23 28.81 -16.70
N TYR A 135 15.40 29.29 -17.11
CA TYR A 135 16.69 28.64 -16.89
C TYR A 135 17.61 29.50 -16.03
N ARG A 136 18.26 28.87 -15.05
CA ARG A 136 19.30 29.48 -14.22
C ARG A 136 20.52 28.55 -14.15
N LYS A 137 21.68 29.03 -14.61
CA LYS A 137 22.95 28.37 -14.36
C LYS A 137 23.40 28.68 -12.92
N LEU A 138 23.80 27.64 -12.18
CA LEU A 138 24.33 27.77 -10.84
C LEU A 138 25.84 27.93 -10.87
N GLU A 139 26.41 28.74 -9.99
CA GLU A 139 27.85 28.89 -9.82
C GLU A 139 28.50 27.62 -9.27
N LYS A 140 27.75 26.89 -8.44
CA LYS A 140 28.16 25.64 -7.82
C LYS A 140 26.98 24.67 -7.73
N ASN A 141 27.26 23.40 -7.96
CA ASN A 141 26.27 22.34 -7.70
C ASN A 141 25.95 22.27 -6.20
N GLY A 142 24.68 22.47 -5.86
CA GLY A 142 24.15 22.39 -4.49
C GLY A 142 23.66 21.00 -4.09
N GLY A 143 23.87 19.97 -4.92
CA GLY A 143 23.24 18.66 -4.78
C GLY A 143 21.78 18.70 -5.22
N ILE A 144 21.10 17.55 -5.13
CA ILE A 144 19.70 17.42 -5.59
C ILE A 144 18.79 18.39 -4.83
N SER A 145 18.84 18.43 -3.50
CA SER A 145 18.05 19.34 -2.67
C SER A 145 18.34 20.81 -2.95
N GLY A 146 19.62 21.19 -3.02
CA GLY A 146 20.01 22.59 -3.27
C GLY A 146 19.56 23.07 -4.63
N ASN A 147 19.78 22.29 -5.69
CA ASN A 147 19.36 22.64 -7.05
C ASN A 147 17.83 22.71 -7.16
N THR A 148 17.09 21.78 -6.52
CA THR A 148 15.61 21.81 -6.52
C THR A 148 15.06 23.01 -5.75
N ASN A 149 15.71 23.44 -4.64
CA ASN A 149 15.31 24.64 -3.92
C ASN A 149 15.48 25.90 -4.79
N VAL A 150 16.52 25.99 -5.63
CA VAL A 150 16.65 27.09 -6.58
C VAL A 150 15.50 27.06 -7.61
N CYS A 151 15.07 25.89 -8.09
CA CYS A 151 13.87 25.78 -8.92
C CYS A 151 12.63 26.27 -8.17
N LEU A 152 12.47 25.95 -6.89
CA LEU A 152 11.36 26.38 -6.04
C LEU A 152 11.36 27.89 -5.83
N GLU A 153 12.51 28.53 -5.67
CA GLU A 153 12.66 30.00 -5.62
C GLU A 153 12.22 30.66 -6.91
N MET A 154 12.54 30.04 -8.06
CA MET A 154 12.13 30.55 -9.37
C MET A 154 10.63 30.41 -9.61
N ALA A 155 9.96 29.49 -8.95
CA ALA A 155 8.56 29.15 -9.18
C ALA A 155 7.60 30.30 -8.86
N ALA A 156 6.77 30.68 -9.81
CA ALA A 156 5.74 31.71 -9.68
C ALA A 156 4.31 31.14 -9.68
N GLY A 157 4.13 29.88 -10.06
CA GLY A 157 2.83 29.20 -10.04
C GLY A 157 2.39 28.82 -8.63
N PRO A 158 1.07 28.79 -8.37
CA PRO A 158 0.52 28.41 -7.08
C PRO A 158 0.65 26.91 -6.76
N TYR A 159 0.88 26.07 -7.76
CA TYR A 159 1.11 24.64 -7.60
C TYR A 159 2.50 24.26 -8.13
N ILE A 160 3.17 23.40 -7.37
CA ILE A 160 4.49 22.86 -7.69
C ILE A 160 4.30 21.42 -8.20
N ALA A 161 4.98 21.06 -9.29
CA ALA A 161 5.09 19.71 -9.80
C ALA A 161 6.57 19.28 -9.79
N LEU A 162 6.88 18.17 -9.14
CA LEU A 162 8.23 17.62 -9.07
C LEU A 162 8.49 16.75 -10.30
N PHE A 163 9.64 16.97 -10.95
CA PHE A 163 9.97 16.23 -12.16
C PHE A 163 11.49 16.05 -12.28
N ASP A 164 11.94 14.84 -12.60
CA ASP A 164 13.35 14.53 -12.73
C ASP A 164 13.85 14.74 -14.17
N HIS A 165 15.13 15.07 -14.30
CA HIS A 165 15.75 15.53 -15.55
C HIS A 165 15.97 14.42 -16.60
N ASP A 166 15.79 13.17 -16.25
CA ASP A 166 15.98 11.98 -17.09
C ASP A 166 14.69 11.22 -17.38
N ASP A 167 13.55 11.74 -16.88
CA ASP A 167 12.24 11.11 -16.95
C ASP A 167 11.34 11.69 -18.03
N TRP A 168 10.12 11.19 -18.11
CA TRP A 168 9.16 11.58 -19.14
C TRP A 168 7.75 11.74 -18.56
N LEU A 169 7.08 12.87 -18.87
CA LEU A 169 5.71 13.13 -18.46
C LEU A 169 4.72 12.71 -19.57
N HIS A 170 3.64 12.05 -19.15
CA HIS A 170 2.51 11.80 -20.06
C HIS A 170 1.91 13.12 -20.53
N PRO A 171 1.52 13.28 -21.82
CA PRO A 171 1.01 14.54 -22.35
C PRO A 171 -0.21 15.12 -21.61
N SER A 172 -1.01 14.29 -20.95
CA SER A 172 -2.15 14.70 -20.14
C SER A 172 -1.81 14.96 -18.66
N ALA A 173 -0.54 14.87 -18.24
CA ALA A 173 -0.19 14.88 -16.83
C ALA A 173 -0.70 16.13 -16.10
N LEU A 174 -0.33 17.30 -16.58
CA LEU A 174 -0.76 18.56 -15.97
C LEU A 174 -2.26 18.84 -16.16
N TYR A 175 -2.86 18.34 -17.25
CA TYR A 175 -4.32 18.42 -17.45
C TYR A 175 -5.09 17.64 -16.40
N GLU A 176 -4.70 16.38 -16.14
CA GLU A 176 -5.38 15.54 -15.14
C GLU A 176 -5.20 16.08 -13.72
N MET A 177 -4.01 16.62 -13.41
CA MET A 177 -3.78 17.30 -12.13
C MET A 177 -4.64 18.58 -12.01
N ALA A 178 -4.70 19.41 -13.05
CA ALA A 178 -5.54 20.61 -13.05
C ALA A 178 -7.04 20.26 -12.90
N LYS A 179 -7.48 19.19 -13.58
CA LYS A 179 -8.84 18.67 -13.45
C LYS A 179 -9.13 18.21 -12.03
N ALA A 180 -8.23 17.44 -11.41
CA ALA A 180 -8.40 16.98 -10.05
C ALA A 180 -8.45 18.16 -9.04
N ILE A 181 -7.62 19.19 -9.21
CA ILE A 181 -7.65 20.41 -8.40
C ILE A 181 -9.01 21.12 -8.55
N ARG A 182 -9.46 21.36 -9.78
CA ARG A 182 -10.74 22.00 -10.06
C ARG A 182 -11.92 21.25 -9.44
N ASP A 183 -11.94 19.93 -9.59
CA ASP A 183 -13.07 19.09 -9.21
C ASP A 183 -13.11 18.81 -7.69
N THR A 184 -11.97 18.90 -7.01
CA THR A 184 -11.87 18.50 -5.59
C THR A 184 -11.38 19.60 -4.66
N GLY A 185 -10.67 20.62 -5.15
CA GLY A 185 -9.96 21.60 -4.33
C GLY A 185 -8.71 21.03 -3.64
N ALA A 186 -8.11 19.97 -4.18
CA ALA A 186 -6.94 19.34 -3.59
C ALA A 186 -5.74 20.30 -3.50
N ASP A 187 -5.02 20.21 -2.39
CA ASP A 187 -3.77 20.94 -2.17
C ASP A 187 -2.52 20.06 -2.21
N PHE A 188 -2.69 18.72 -2.18
CA PHE A 188 -1.64 17.74 -2.46
C PHE A 188 -2.20 16.63 -3.36
N LEU A 189 -1.48 16.31 -4.44
CA LEU A 189 -1.89 15.29 -5.41
C LEU A 189 -0.70 14.40 -5.80
N TYR A 190 -1.00 13.18 -6.19
CA TYR A 190 -0.02 12.27 -6.78
C TYR A 190 -0.71 11.34 -7.79
N SER A 191 0.09 10.76 -8.70
CA SER A 191 -0.41 9.83 -9.72
C SER A 191 0.25 8.47 -9.68
N ASP A 192 -0.26 7.55 -10.49
CA ASP A 192 0.42 6.30 -10.82
C ASP A 192 1.64 6.57 -11.73
N GLU A 193 2.59 5.64 -11.74
CA GLU A 193 3.82 5.71 -12.51
C GLU A 193 4.12 4.39 -13.23
N TYR A 194 5.00 4.46 -14.24
CA TYR A 194 5.44 3.31 -14.99
C TYR A 194 6.95 3.40 -15.23
N SER A 195 7.69 2.36 -14.90
CA SER A 195 9.12 2.32 -15.22
C SER A 195 9.36 2.02 -16.69
N PHE A 196 10.41 2.60 -17.31
CA PHE A 196 10.81 2.32 -18.68
C PHE A 196 12.34 2.42 -18.85
N HIS A 197 12.87 1.88 -19.95
CA HIS A 197 14.30 1.97 -20.27
C HIS A 197 14.60 3.01 -21.34
N GLU A 198 14.26 2.73 -22.58
CA GLU A 198 14.59 3.60 -23.72
C GLU A 198 13.39 4.43 -24.19
N HIS A 199 12.19 3.85 -24.20
CA HIS A 199 10.99 4.54 -24.66
C HIS A 199 9.75 4.14 -23.83
N PRO A 200 8.81 5.06 -23.52
CA PRO A 200 7.58 4.75 -22.79
C PRO A 200 6.74 3.57 -23.32
N ARG A 201 6.82 3.26 -24.63
CA ARG A 201 6.16 2.05 -25.18
C ARG A 201 6.72 0.74 -24.65
N ASP A 202 7.96 0.76 -24.15
CA ASP A 202 8.65 -0.40 -23.60
C ASP A 202 8.60 -0.39 -22.05
N ALA A 203 7.61 0.34 -21.50
CA ALA A 203 7.42 0.48 -20.07
C ALA A 203 7.10 -0.87 -19.42
N PHE A 204 7.60 -1.06 -18.21
CA PHE A 204 7.48 -2.27 -17.42
C PHE A 204 7.19 -1.88 -15.96
N LEU A 205 6.70 -2.83 -15.15
CA LEU A 205 6.45 -2.64 -13.73
C LEU A 205 5.56 -1.42 -13.43
N PRO A 206 4.26 -1.45 -13.80
CA PRO A 206 3.33 -0.39 -13.45
C PRO A 206 3.16 -0.31 -11.93
N HIS A 207 3.30 0.88 -11.37
CA HIS A 207 3.02 1.15 -9.97
C HIS A 207 1.65 1.81 -9.83
N PHE A 208 0.63 0.99 -9.64
CA PHE A 208 -0.73 1.40 -9.32
C PHE A 208 -0.86 1.61 -7.81
N LYS A 209 -0.95 2.85 -7.40
CA LYS A 209 -0.88 3.29 -6.01
C LYS A 209 -2.24 3.23 -5.32
N PRO A 210 -2.27 3.10 -3.99
CA PRO A 210 -3.50 3.32 -3.22
C PRO A 210 -3.80 4.81 -3.08
N ASP A 211 -5.02 5.14 -2.66
CA ASP A 211 -5.32 6.45 -2.09
C ASP A 211 -4.49 6.67 -0.82
N PHE A 212 -4.48 7.90 -0.30
CA PHE A 212 -3.60 8.26 0.81
C PHE A 212 -3.75 7.33 2.02
N ALA A 213 -2.65 6.72 2.40
CA ALA A 213 -2.55 5.69 3.42
C ALA A 213 -1.31 5.94 4.29
N PRO A 214 -1.46 6.58 5.48
CA PRO A 214 -0.32 7.07 6.26
C PRO A 214 0.61 5.98 6.79
N ASP A 215 0.09 4.80 7.16
CA ASP A 215 0.95 3.69 7.61
C ASP A 215 1.66 3.02 6.43
N THR A 216 0.98 2.92 5.28
CA THR A 216 1.59 2.48 4.02
C THR A 216 2.73 3.43 3.61
N LEU A 217 2.50 4.76 3.74
CA LEU A 217 3.53 5.76 3.41
C LEU A 217 4.74 5.67 4.36
N ARG A 218 4.55 5.40 5.64
CA ARG A 218 5.66 5.18 6.59
C ARG A 218 6.48 3.93 6.26
N GLY A 219 5.82 2.90 5.72
CA GLY A 219 6.50 1.66 5.31
C GLY A 219 7.23 1.78 3.98
N ASN A 220 6.73 2.59 3.07
CA ASN A 220 7.24 2.72 1.69
C ASN A 220 6.88 4.08 1.10
N ASN A 221 7.84 4.78 0.49
CA ASN A 221 7.58 6.00 -0.28
C ASN A 221 6.84 5.67 -1.59
N TYR A 222 5.58 5.24 -1.49
CA TYR A 222 4.78 4.86 -2.66
C TYR A 222 4.29 6.08 -3.47
N ILE A 223 4.28 7.28 -2.89
CA ILE A 223 3.80 8.50 -3.56
C ILE A 223 4.76 8.92 -4.68
N CYS A 224 6.03 9.10 -4.38
CA CYS A 224 7.18 9.40 -5.26
C CYS A 224 6.83 10.32 -6.48
N HIS A 225 6.44 9.77 -7.61
CA HIS A 225 6.15 10.48 -8.87
C HIS A 225 4.71 10.20 -9.36
N LEU A 226 3.99 11.06 -10.04
CA LEU A 226 4.16 12.51 -10.10
C LEU A 226 3.62 13.11 -8.80
N THR A 227 4.39 13.90 -8.09
CA THR A 227 3.92 14.64 -6.91
C THR A 227 3.63 16.09 -7.30
N VAL A 228 2.41 16.55 -6.96
CA VAL A 228 1.97 17.94 -7.15
C VAL A 228 1.39 18.47 -5.85
N PHE A 229 1.75 19.70 -5.48
CA PHE A 229 1.25 20.32 -4.24
C PHE A 229 1.12 21.84 -4.35
N ARG A 230 0.26 22.41 -3.54
CA ARG A 230 0.11 23.87 -3.43
C ARG A 230 1.36 24.47 -2.78
N LYS A 231 1.92 25.51 -3.37
CA LYS A 231 3.22 26.09 -2.98
C LYS A 231 3.28 26.52 -1.52
N ASP A 232 2.18 27.05 -0.95
CA ASP A 232 2.12 27.48 0.45
C ASP A 232 2.33 26.34 1.47
N LEU A 233 2.10 25.08 1.07
CA LEU A 233 2.38 23.94 1.92
C LEU A 233 3.88 23.82 2.27
N THR A 234 4.79 24.31 1.42
CA THR A 234 6.22 24.27 1.73
C THR A 234 6.57 25.14 2.94
N GLU A 235 5.96 26.32 3.08
CA GLU A 235 6.17 27.18 4.23
C GLU A 235 5.59 26.56 5.51
N LYS A 236 4.36 26.01 5.41
CA LYS A 236 3.69 25.30 6.51
C LYS A 236 4.48 24.08 6.97
N ALA A 237 5.14 23.40 6.03
CA ALA A 237 5.97 22.22 6.28
C ALA A 237 7.39 22.54 6.78
N GLY A 238 7.71 23.80 7.03
CA GLY A 238 9.02 24.24 7.54
C GLY A 238 10.08 24.40 6.46
N GLY A 239 9.71 24.61 5.20
CA GLY A 239 10.60 24.89 4.09
C GLY A 239 10.61 23.81 3.00
N GLY A 240 11.44 24.02 1.97
CA GLY A 240 11.61 23.13 0.82
C GLY A 240 12.40 21.85 1.12
N PHE A 241 13.26 21.48 0.19
CA PHE A 241 14.12 20.29 0.30
C PHE A 241 15.26 20.48 1.27
N ARG A 242 15.63 19.45 1.99
CA ARG A 242 16.69 19.45 3.02
C ARG A 242 17.83 18.54 2.60
N SER A 243 19.03 19.08 2.45
CA SER A 243 20.21 18.34 1.94
C SER A 243 20.68 17.20 2.85
N GLU A 244 20.36 17.25 4.15
CA GLU A 244 20.62 16.15 5.07
C GLU A 244 19.80 14.88 4.79
N PHE A 245 18.86 14.95 3.83
CA PHE A 245 18.05 13.84 3.34
C PHE A 245 18.33 13.50 1.87
N ASP A 246 19.40 14.01 1.27
CA ASP A 246 19.75 13.71 -0.12
C ASP A 246 19.76 12.20 -0.38
N GLY A 247 19.08 11.77 -1.45
CA GLY A 247 18.79 10.38 -1.78
C GLY A 247 17.39 9.88 -1.31
N SER A 248 16.76 10.59 -0.35
CA SER A 248 15.36 10.41 0.08
C SER A 248 14.73 11.78 0.40
N GLN A 249 15.21 12.85 -0.26
CA GLN A 249 14.78 14.23 -0.04
C GLN A 249 13.31 14.45 -0.42
N ASP A 250 12.83 13.74 -1.43
CA ASP A 250 11.43 13.69 -1.86
C ASP A 250 10.56 13.04 -0.79
N TYR A 251 11.00 11.94 -0.21
CA TYR A 251 10.29 11.24 0.87
C TYR A 251 10.15 12.12 2.11
N ASP A 252 11.23 12.78 2.54
CA ASP A 252 11.19 13.75 3.63
C ASP A 252 10.17 14.87 3.36
N LEU A 253 10.21 15.44 2.15
CA LEU A 253 9.28 16.50 1.76
C LEU A 253 7.83 16.00 1.73
N VAL A 254 7.55 14.84 1.11
CA VAL A 254 6.22 14.24 1.03
C VAL A 254 5.66 13.99 2.43
N LEU A 255 6.45 13.42 3.36
CA LEU A 255 6.03 13.22 4.74
C LEU A 255 5.63 14.53 5.42
N ARG A 256 6.41 15.61 5.25
CA ARG A 256 6.12 16.93 5.83
C ARG A 256 4.91 17.61 5.19
N LEU A 257 4.78 17.55 3.87
CA LEU A 257 3.67 18.17 3.15
C LEU A 257 2.34 17.47 3.45
N THR A 258 2.31 16.14 3.49
CA THR A 258 1.09 15.37 3.79
C THR A 258 0.61 15.53 5.22
N GLU A 259 1.47 15.99 6.15
CA GLU A 259 1.09 16.38 7.50
C GLU A 259 0.31 17.71 7.55
N GLN A 260 0.50 18.59 6.56
CA GLN A 260 -0.06 19.93 6.48
C GLN A 260 -1.18 20.06 5.45
N ALA A 261 -1.29 19.09 4.54
CA ALA A 261 -2.29 19.11 3.49
C ALA A 261 -3.71 18.92 4.07
N GLU A 262 -4.64 19.75 3.61
CA GLU A 262 -6.06 19.64 3.97
C GLU A 262 -6.78 18.62 3.11
N LYS A 263 -6.34 18.46 1.85
CA LYS A 263 -6.96 17.52 0.91
C LYS A 263 -5.94 16.86 -0.01
N ILE A 264 -5.65 15.62 0.29
CA ILE A 264 -4.76 14.76 -0.49
C ILE A 264 -5.62 13.97 -1.49
N VAL A 265 -5.24 14.00 -2.77
CA VAL A 265 -5.96 13.29 -3.84
C VAL A 265 -4.99 12.46 -4.67
N HIS A 266 -5.29 11.19 -4.80
CA HIS A 266 -4.67 10.30 -5.77
C HIS A 266 -5.37 10.44 -7.13
N VAL A 267 -4.59 10.63 -8.19
CA VAL A 267 -5.06 10.60 -9.58
C VAL A 267 -4.69 9.23 -10.17
N PRO A 268 -5.62 8.26 -10.24
CA PRO A 268 -5.31 6.88 -10.61
C PRO A 268 -5.09 6.73 -12.12
N LYS A 269 -4.08 7.41 -12.62
CA LYS A 269 -3.63 7.39 -14.02
C LYS A 269 -2.11 7.36 -14.07
N ILE A 270 -1.55 6.63 -15.04
CA ILE A 270 -0.12 6.64 -15.31
C ILE A 270 0.21 7.95 -15.99
N LEU A 271 0.72 8.92 -15.22
CA LEU A 271 1.05 10.27 -15.69
C LEU A 271 2.56 10.53 -15.70
N TYR A 272 3.34 9.64 -15.13
CA TYR A 272 4.78 9.72 -14.99
C TYR A 272 5.44 8.45 -15.49
N TYR A 273 6.52 8.58 -16.25
CA TYR A 273 7.34 7.48 -16.72
C TYR A 273 8.74 7.65 -16.14
N TRP A 274 9.12 6.72 -15.27
CA TRP A 274 10.38 6.70 -14.55
C TRP A 274 11.43 5.89 -15.30
N ARG A 275 12.53 6.56 -15.70
CA ARG A 275 13.58 5.92 -16.50
C ARG A 275 14.53 5.09 -15.63
N ALA A 276 14.64 3.80 -15.96
CA ALA A 276 15.61 2.89 -15.37
C ALA A 276 16.88 2.82 -16.23
N HIS A 277 18.00 3.31 -15.72
CA HIS A 277 19.31 3.25 -16.38
C HIS A 277 20.46 3.05 -15.37
N ALA A 278 21.66 2.69 -15.85
CA ALA A 278 22.84 2.31 -15.04
C ALA A 278 23.40 3.43 -14.13
N GLY A 279 22.67 4.41 -13.77
CA GLY A 279 23.01 5.49 -12.83
C GLY A 279 21.83 5.85 -11.95
N SER A 280 20.64 5.33 -12.29
CA SER A 280 19.42 5.62 -11.56
C SER A 280 19.36 4.87 -10.24
N VAL A 281 18.64 5.45 -9.27
CA VAL A 281 18.34 4.78 -7.98
C VAL A 281 17.52 3.51 -8.22
N ALA A 282 16.74 3.45 -9.30
CA ALA A 282 15.92 2.29 -9.67
C ALA A 282 16.72 1.00 -9.90
N GLU A 283 17.93 1.07 -10.47
CA GLU A 283 18.78 -0.12 -10.70
C GLU A 283 19.67 -0.51 -9.50
N THR A 284 19.89 0.39 -8.53
CA THR A 284 20.94 0.23 -7.49
C THR A 284 20.47 0.55 -6.08
N VAL A 285 19.19 0.47 -5.76
CA VAL A 285 18.62 0.80 -4.43
C VAL A 285 19.35 0.08 -3.29
N GLY A 286 19.78 -1.16 -3.49
CA GLY A 286 20.59 -1.91 -2.51
C GLY A 286 22.07 -1.48 -2.38
N ALA A 287 22.58 -0.62 -3.30
CA ALA A 287 23.99 -0.27 -3.37
C ALA A 287 24.34 1.07 -2.70
N LYS A 288 23.37 1.85 -2.22
CA LYS A 288 23.59 3.19 -1.66
C LYS A 288 23.10 3.28 -0.20
N PRO A 289 23.91 2.90 0.80
CA PRO A 289 23.49 2.88 2.22
C PRO A 289 22.96 4.23 2.74
N TYR A 290 23.46 5.36 2.20
CA TYR A 290 23.03 6.69 2.62
C TYR A 290 21.56 6.97 2.28
N VAL A 291 21.03 6.39 1.17
CA VAL A 291 19.62 6.52 0.78
C VAL A 291 18.69 5.87 1.83
N LEU A 292 19.06 4.66 2.27
CA LEU A 292 18.30 3.94 3.29
C LEU A 292 18.33 4.69 4.63
N GLU A 293 19.51 5.23 5.00
CA GLU A 293 19.67 6.03 6.23
C GLU A 293 18.83 7.32 6.18
N ALA A 294 18.84 8.04 5.05
CA ALA A 294 18.06 9.25 4.86
C ALA A 294 16.55 8.96 4.99
N GLY A 295 16.06 7.86 4.39
CA GLY A 295 14.67 7.44 4.52
C GLY A 295 14.28 7.10 5.96
N ARG A 296 15.11 6.32 6.68
CA ARG A 296 14.89 6.04 8.11
C ARG A 296 14.80 7.31 8.95
N LYS A 297 15.72 8.24 8.71
CA LYS A 297 15.78 9.54 9.40
C LYS A 297 14.52 10.36 9.11
N ALA A 298 14.05 10.41 7.87
CA ALA A 298 12.84 11.12 7.48
C ALA A 298 11.61 10.59 8.22
N ILE A 299 11.43 9.27 8.28
CA ILE A 299 10.34 8.64 9.02
C ILE A 299 10.48 8.91 10.52
N ALA A 300 11.67 8.74 11.10
CA ALA A 300 11.89 8.97 12.52
C ALA A 300 11.57 10.42 12.93
N GLU A 301 11.87 11.40 12.07
CA GLU A 301 11.47 12.78 12.29
C GLU A 301 9.96 12.98 12.16
N GLN A 302 9.31 12.29 11.21
CA GLN A 302 7.85 12.32 11.12
C GLN A 302 7.20 11.78 12.39
N LEU A 303 7.66 10.63 12.90
CA LEU A 303 7.14 10.07 14.16
C LEU A 303 7.24 11.10 15.29
N ARG A 304 8.39 11.77 15.45
CA ARG A 304 8.59 12.80 16.47
C ARG A 304 7.62 13.99 16.30
N ARG A 305 7.43 14.48 15.08
CA ARG A 305 6.47 15.58 14.80
C ARG A 305 5.04 15.20 15.13
N LYS A 306 4.67 13.92 14.92
CA LYS A 306 3.34 13.38 15.25
C LYS A 306 3.19 12.94 16.71
N GLY A 307 4.22 13.08 17.55
CA GLY A 307 4.20 12.61 18.93
C GLY A 307 4.12 11.10 19.07
N LEU A 308 4.58 10.35 18.06
CA LEU A 308 4.63 8.90 18.05
C LEU A 308 6.03 8.43 18.45
N GLU A 309 6.12 7.66 19.53
CA GLU A 309 7.37 7.05 19.96
C GLU A 309 7.55 5.69 19.25
N GLY A 310 8.71 5.46 18.66
CA GLY A 310 9.02 4.21 17.98
C GLY A 310 10.37 4.19 17.30
N GLU A 311 10.74 3.01 16.81
CA GLU A 311 11.96 2.75 16.05
C GLU A 311 11.61 2.51 14.58
N VAL A 312 12.49 2.96 13.69
CA VAL A 312 12.41 2.68 12.26
C VAL A 312 13.48 1.67 11.90
N LEU A 313 13.05 0.49 11.50
CA LEU A 313 13.90 -0.64 11.16
C LEU A 313 13.84 -0.92 9.66
N ASP A 314 14.91 -1.52 9.12
CA ASP A 314 14.89 -2.01 7.73
C ASP A 314 13.99 -3.24 7.62
N SER A 315 13.38 -3.43 6.45
CA SER A 315 12.74 -4.68 6.07
C SER A 315 13.69 -5.55 5.22
N PRO A 316 13.32 -6.81 4.91
CA PRO A 316 14.09 -7.62 3.98
C PRO A 316 14.21 -7.04 2.55
N VAL A 317 13.35 -6.09 2.20
CA VAL A 317 13.35 -5.40 0.91
C VAL A 317 13.92 -3.99 1.09
N PRO A 318 14.97 -3.59 0.35
CA PRO A 318 15.55 -2.26 0.45
C PRO A 318 14.53 -1.14 0.23
N SER A 319 14.69 -0.01 0.94
CA SER A 319 13.78 1.15 0.92
C SER A 319 12.35 0.88 1.39
N ILE A 320 12.12 -0.27 2.00
CA ILE A 320 10.91 -0.59 2.75
C ILE A 320 11.27 -0.65 4.22
N TYR A 321 10.42 -0.09 5.07
CA TYR A 321 10.71 0.10 6.49
C TYR A 321 9.66 -0.57 7.37
N ARG A 322 10.11 -1.09 8.53
CA ARG A 322 9.27 -1.56 9.63
C ARG A 322 9.23 -0.49 10.72
N ILE A 323 8.04 -0.07 11.12
CA ILE A 323 7.88 0.82 12.26
C ILE A 323 7.52 -0.01 13.48
N ARG A 324 8.33 0.06 14.52
CA ARG A 324 8.04 -0.55 15.82
C ARG A 324 7.69 0.56 16.81
N TYR A 325 6.39 0.80 17.00
CA TYR A 325 5.92 1.78 17.98
C TYR A 325 6.15 1.28 19.39
N ARG A 326 6.50 2.20 20.29
CA ARG A 326 6.63 1.90 21.72
C ARG A 326 5.27 1.62 22.33
N ILE A 327 5.11 0.45 22.94
CA ILE A 327 3.91 0.12 23.71
C ILE A 327 3.94 0.90 25.02
N GLN A 328 2.84 1.58 25.35
CA GLN A 328 2.68 2.35 26.58
C GLN A 328 2.03 1.46 27.64
N GLY A 329 2.72 1.29 28.78
CA GLY A 329 2.27 0.45 29.87
C GLY A 329 2.25 -1.05 29.53
N GLU A 330 1.45 -1.77 30.28
CA GLU A 330 1.19 -3.21 30.09
C GLU A 330 -0.33 -3.46 30.03
N PRO A 331 -1.05 -2.94 29.03
CA PRO A 331 -2.50 -3.08 28.97
C PRO A 331 -2.92 -4.54 28.82
N MET A 332 -4.05 -4.89 29.44
CA MET A 332 -4.61 -6.23 29.33
C MET A 332 -5.28 -6.45 27.97
N ILE A 333 -5.02 -7.60 27.37
CA ILE A 333 -5.67 -8.07 26.15
C ILE A 333 -6.65 -9.18 26.52
N SER A 334 -7.95 -9.03 26.20
CA SER A 334 -8.95 -10.09 26.29
C SER A 334 -9.10 -10.79 24.94
N ILE A 335 -8.72 -12.05 24.88
CA ILE A 335 -8.79 -12.90 23.71
C ILE A 335 -10.15 -13.61 23.73
N LEU A 336 -11.00 -13.31 22.74
CA LEU A 336 -12.35 -13.85 22.59
C LEU A 336 -12.32 -14.99 21.58
N ILE A 337 -12.65 -16.21 22.03
CA ILE A 337 -12.60 -17.43 21.23
C ILE A 337 -13.98 -18.10 21.23
N PRO A 338 -14.84 -17.83 20.23
CA PRO A 338 -16.03 -18.64 20.01
C PRO A 338 -15.64 -20.09 19.73
N SER A 339 -16.27 -21.04 20.43
CA SER A 339 -15.93 -22.46 20.31
C SER A 339 -17.16 -23.36 20.41
N LYS A 340 -17.15 -24.42 19.63
CA LYS A 340 -18.11 -25.53 19.70
C LYS A 340 -17.41 -26.81 19.33
N ASP A 341 -17.39 -27.80 20.25
CA ASP A 341 -16.74 -29.09 20.01
C ASP A 341 -15.29 -28.94 19.48
N HIS A 342 -14.78 -29.87 18.67
CA HIS A 342 -13.44 -29.78 18.05
C HIS A 342 -12.29 -29.48 19.04
N ARG A 343 -12.23 -30.26 20.14
CA ARG A 343 -11.25 -30.10 21.21
C ARG A 343 -9.82 -29.95 20.71
N GLU A 344 -9.43 -30.71 19.68
CA GLU A 344 -8.05 -30.68 19.15
C GLU A 344 -7.64 -29.32 18.58
N ASP A 345 -8.55 -28.66 17.84
CA ASP A 345 -8.29 -27.35 17.25
C ASP A 345 -8.21 -26.28 18.35
N LEU A 346 -9.16 -26.30 19.31
CA LEU A 346 -9.13 -25.39 20.44
C LEU A 346 -7.86 -25.60 21.30
N SER A 347 -7.43 -26.85 21.54
CA SER A 347 -6.21 -27.10 22.32
C SER A 347 -4.96 -26.60 21.61
N ARG A 348 -4.87 -26.77 20.29
CA ARG A 348 -3.77 -26.21 19.49
C ARG A 348 -3.73 -24.69 19.60
N CYS A 349 -4.87 -24.03 19.49
CA CYS A 349 -5.00 -22.59 19.60
C CYS A 349 -4.54 -22.10 20.98
N VAL A 350 -5.19 -22.56 22.05
CA VAL A 350 -4.90 -22.13 23.43
C VAL A 350 -3.46 -22.46 23.86
N ASP A 351 -3.00 -23.66 23.55
CA ASP A 351 -1.63 -24.09 23.86
C ASP A 351 -0.57 -23.27 23.13
N SER A 352 -0.84 -22.90 21.87
CA SER A 352 0.07 -22.04 21.11
C SER A 352 0.17 -20.64 21.74
N ILE A 353 -0.96 -20.07 22.19
CA ILE A 353 -0.98 -18.79 22.92
C ILE A 353 -0.16 -18.88 24.20
N ARG A 354 -0.43 -19.89 25.05
CA ARG A 354 0.23 -20.07 26.35
C ARG A 354 1.74 -20.25 26.21
N ARG A 355 2.17 -21.05 25.24
CA ARG A 355 3.59 -21.44 25.06
C ARG A 355 4.40 -20.46 24.28
N LYS A 356 3.84 -19.89 23.20
CA LYS A 356 4.60 -19.07 22.25
C LYS A 356 4.52 -17.58 22.52
N SER A 357 3.41 -17.05 23.08
CA SER A 357 3.24 -15.60 23.22
C SER A 357 4.19 -14.98 24.25
N SER A 358 4.90 -13.96 23.84
CA SER A 358 5.80 -13.19 24.70
C SER A 358 5.07 -12.15 25.56
N TRP A 359 3.94 -11.57 25.12
CA TRP A 359 3.07 -10.73 25.95
C TRP A 359 2.41 -11.56 27.04
N LYS A 360 2.40 -11.09 28.29
CA LYS A 360 1.93 -11.89 29.43
C LYS A 360 0.63 -11.39 30.06
N ASN A 361 0.28 -10.10 29.85
CA ASN A 361 -0.95 -9.54 30.41
C ASN A 361 -2.15 -9.77 29.47
N TRP A 362 -2.68 -10.98 29.50
CA TRP A 362 -3.84 -11.39 28.72
C TRP A 362 -4.78 -12.28 29.54
N GLU A 363 -6.05 -12.29 29.15
CA GLU A 363 -7.03 -13.32 29.54
C GLU A 363 -7.61 -13.95 28.26
N ILE A 364 -8.09 -15.19 28.38
CA ILE A 364 -8.85 -15.88 27.32
C ILE A 364 -10.28 -16.10 27.82
N LEU A 365 -11.25 -15.68 26.99
CA LEU A 365 -12.65 -16.00 27.16
C LEU A 365 -13.06 -16.96 26.05
N ILE A 366 -13.31 -18.20 26.39
CA ILE A 366 -13.87 -19.20 25.49
C ILE A 366 -15.40 -19.05 25.54
N ILE A 367 -16.00 -18.69 24.42
CA ILE A 367 -17.44 -18.55 24.30
C ILE A 367 -17.99 -19.88 23.78
N GLU A 368 -18.35 -20.75 24.71
CA GLU A 368 -18.89 -22.07 24.45
C GLU A 368 -20.28 -21.98 23.83
N ASN A 369 -20.50 -22.57 22.66
CA ASN A 369 -21.74 -22.50 21.91
C ASN A 369 -22.35 -23.89 21.63
N ASN A 370 -23.03 -24.45 22.63
CA ASN A 370 -23.78 -25.70 22.50
C ASN A 370 -22.93 -26.90 22.04
N SER A 371 -21.78 -27.09 22.65
CA SER A 371 -20.96 -28.31 22.48
C SER A 371 -21.73 -29.55 22.97
N THR A 372 -21.41 -30.68 22.37
CA THR A 372 -22.07 -31.96 22.66
C THR A 372 -21.08 -33.07 23.08
N GLU A 373 -19.79 -32.87 22.77
CA GLU A 373 -18.74 -33.86 23.03
C GLU A 373 -18.28 -33.81 24.49
N PRO A 374 -18.37 -34.94 25.26
CA PRO A 374 -17.92 -34.96 26.65
C PRO A 374 -16.46 -34.56 26.87
N GLU A 375 -15.59 -34.89 25.92
CA GLU A 375 -14.17 -34.55 25.96
C GLU A 375 -13.92 -33.03 25.82
N THR A 376 -14.78 -32.29 25.12
CA THR A 376 -14.75 -30.84 25.04
C THR A 376 -15.02 -30.22 26.43
N PHE A 377 -16.03 -30.71 27.15
CA PHE A 377 -16.35 -30.23 28.51
C PHE A 377 -15.25 -30.58 29.50
N ALA A 378 -14.66 -31.78 29.40
CA ALA A 378 -13.51 -32.15 30.24
C ALA A 378 -12.32 -31.20 30.01
N TYR A 379 -12.06 -30.83 28.75
CA TYR A 379 -11.01 -29.88 28.41
C TYR A 379 -11.31 -28.47 28.94
N TYR A 380 -12.55 -28.01 28.90
CA TYR A 380 -12.93 -26.72 29.50
C TYR A 380 -12.61 -26.70 31.02
N GLN A 381 -12.91 -27.77 31.74
CA GLN A 381 -12.58 -27.86 33.16
C GLN A 381 -11.06 -27.85 33.44
N GLU A 382 -10.25 -28.43 32.54
CA GLU A 382 -8.79 -28.34 32.60
C GLU A 382 -8.32 -26.91 32.37
N LEU A 383 -8.85 -26.21 31.35
CA LEU A 383 -8.46 -24.84 31.03
C LEU A 383 -8.77 -23.86 32.14
N GLU A 384 -9.89 -24.01 32.86
CA GLU A 384 -10.31 -23.15 33.97
C GLU A 384 -9.41 -23.31 35.24
N GLN A 385 -8.46 -24.24 35.25
CA GLN A 385 -7.39 -24.29 36.29
C GLN A 385 -6.39 -23.11 36.12
N ASP A 386 -6.28 -22.52 34.91
CA ASP A 386 -5.56 -21.27 34.70
C ASP A 386 -6.52 -20.09 34.93
N SER A 387 -6.31 -19.32 35.99
CA SER A 387 -7.17 -18.18 36.36
C SER A 387 -7.31 -17.09 35.29
N ARG A 388 -6.47 -17.13 34.28
CA ARG A 388 -6.56 -16.24 33.12
C ARG A 388 -7.54 -16.74 32.05
N ILE A 389 -8.07 -17.95 32.17
CA ILE A 389 -8.97 -18.55 31.19
C ILE A 389 -10.35 -18.73 31.82
N ARG A 390 -11.38 -18.28 31.15
CA ARG A 390 -12.78 -18.41 31.55
C ARG A 390 -13.61 -19.00 30.45
N VAL A 391 -14.53 -19.89 30.75
CA VAL A 391 -15.49 -20.46 29.80
C VAL A 391 -16.86 -19.81 30.03
N LEU A 392 -17.35 -19.12 29.04
CA LEU A 392 -18.64 -18.42 29.05
C LEU A 392 -19.66 -19.22 28.22
N ARG A 393 -20.78 -19.62 28.81
CA ARG A 393 -21.80 -20.40 28.12
C ARG A 393 -22.78 -19.53 27.36
N TRP A 394 -22.94 -19.82 26.06
CA TRP A 394 -23.92 -19.20 25.18
C TRP A 394 -24.94 -20.25 24.71
N GLU A 395 -26.12 -20.24 25.31
CA GLU A 395 -27.16 -21.25 25.11
C GLU A 395 -28.08 -20.98 23.90
N LYS A 396 -27.84 -19.85 23.17
CA LYS A 396 -28.60 -19.51 21.97
C LYS A 396 -27.99 -20.14 20.73
N GLY A 397 -28.68 -20.00 19.58
CA GLY A 397 -28.16 -20.42 18.29
C GLY A 397 -26.83 -19.73 17.91
N PHE A 398 -26.11 -20.33 16.97
CA PHE A 398 -24.85 -19.78 16.48
C PHE A 398 -25.08 -18.43 15.80
N ASN A 399 -24.33 -17.45 16.23
CA ASN A 399 -24.18 -16.14 15.62
C ASN A 399 -22.83 -15.59 16.03
N TYR A 400 -21.87 -15.52 15.09
CA TYR A 400 -20.51 -15.11 15.38
C TYR A 400 -20.43 -13.72 16.01
N SER A 401 -21.20 -12.76 15.46
CA SER A 401 -21.25 -11.40 16.00
C SER A 401 -21.80 -11.36 17.42
N ALA A 402 -22.89 -12.08 17.69
CA ALA A 402 -23.50 -12.13 19.02
C ALA A 402 -22.60 -12.81 20.06
N LEU A 403 -21.88 -13.87 19.66
CA LEU A 403 -20.90 -14.57 20.52
C LEU A 403 -19.76 -13.61 20.92
N ASN A 404 -19.18 -12.89 19.96
CA ASN A 404 -18.13 -11.92 20.24
C ASN A 404 -18.66 -10.73 21.07
N ASN A 405 -19.86 -10.23 20.80
CA ASN A 405 -20.50 -9.19 21.59
C ASN A 405 -20.72 -9.63 23.04
N PHE A 406 -21.13 -10.89 23.24
CA PHE A 406 -21.28 -11.46 24.58
C PHE A 406 -19.91 -11.54 25.29
N GLY A 407 -18.90 -12.11 24.63
CA GLY A 407 -17.54 -12.16 25.18
C GLY A 407 -16.96 -10.79 25.50
N ALA A 408 -17.20 -9.79 24.63
CA ALA A 408 -16.71 -8.42 24.83
C ALA A 408 -17.31 -7.74 26.08
N ARG A 409 -18.57 -8.03 26.43
CA ARG A 409 -19.19 -7.52 27.67
C ARG A 409 -18.56 -8.10 28.93
N GLU A 410 -18.14 -9.36 28.88
CA GLU A 410 -17.54 -10.09 30.00
C GLU A 410 -16.00 -9.88 30.10
N ALA A 411 -15.39 -9.34 29.05
CA ALA A 411 -13.96 -9.11 28.98
C ALA A 411 -13.50 -7.99 29.95
N ARG A 412 -12.26 -8.05 30.42
CA ARG A 412 -11.66 -7.10 31.36
C ARG A 412 -10.58 -6.24 30.73
N GLY A 413 -10.00 -6.69 29.60
CA GLY A 413 -8.89 -6.03 28.92
C GLY A 413 -9.29 -4.71 28.24
N GLU A 414 -8.33 -3.84 28.06
CA GLU A 414 -8.44 -2.59 27.32
C GLU A 414 -8.49 -2.82 25.81
N TYR A 415 -7.99 -3.97 25.37
CA TYR A 415 -7.98 -4.41 23.97
C TYR A 415 -8.70 -5.75 23.88
N LEU A 416 -9.56 -5.86 22.88
CA LEU A 416 -10.27 -7.08 22.54
C LEU A 416 -9.57 -7.71 21.32
N LEU A 417 -9.25 -8.98 21.42
CA LEU A 417 -8.66 -9.75 20.34
C LEU A 417 -9.65 -10.86 19.93
N LEU A 418 -10.36 -10.63 18.83
CA LEU A 418 -11.22 -11.63 18.22
C LEU A 418 -10.32 -12.70 17.60
N LEU A 419 -10.52 -13.96 17.96
CA LEU A 419 -9.67 -15.06 17.50
C LEU A 419 -10.50 -16.32 17.25
N ASN A 420 -10.31 -16.94 16.07
CA ASN A 420 -10.92 -18.23 15.79
C ASN A 420 -10.22 -19.35 16.58
N ASN A 421 -11.02 -20.37 16.96
CA ASN A 421 -10.53 -21.52 17.74
C ASN A 421 -9.61 -22.48 16.96
N ASP A 422 -9.52 -22.32 15.63
CA ASP A 422 -8.70 -23.14 14.71
C ASP A 422 -7.46 -22.38 14.21
N THR A 423 -6.92 -21.46 15.03
CA THR A 423 -5.67 -20.74 14.75
C THR A 423 -4.49 -21.30 15.55
N GLU A 424 -3.28 -21.10 15.04
CA GLU A 424 -2.04 -21.44 15.76
C GLU A 424 -1.01 -20.32 15.62
N VAL A 425 -0.51 -19.82 16.75
CA VAL A 425 0.51 -18.75 16.79
C VAL A 425 1.83 -19.22 16.18
N ILE A 426 2.41 -18.39 15.30
CA ILE A 426 3.76 -18.56 14.73
C ILE A 426 4.74 -17.63 15.43
N SER A 427 4.58 -16.29 15.26
CA SER A 427 5.50 -15.30 15.82
C SER A 427 5.26 -15.04 17.29
N PRO A 428 6.29 -15.10 18.17
CA PRO A 428 6.10 -14.93 19.62
C PRO A 428 5.58 -13.55 20.04
N ASP A 429 5.89 -12.53 19.29
CA ASP A 429 5.55 -11.12 19.56
C ASP A 429 4.28 -10.65 18.83
N TRP A 430 3.47 -11.57 18.30
CA TRP A 430 2.28 -11.28 17.53
C TRP A 430 1.28 -10.32 18.19
N MET A 431 1.08 -10.46 19.51
CA MET A 431 0.20 -9.55 20.26
C MET A 431 0.79 -8.15 20.34
N GLN A 432 2.10 -8.02 20.59
CA GLN A 432 2.78 -6.73 20.61
C GLN A 432 2.76 -6.05 19.23
N GLU A 433 2.95 -6.82 18.15
CA GLU A 433 2.89 -6.32 16.78
C GLU A 433 1.50 -5.78 16.39
N MET A 434 0.45 -6.27 17.01
CA MET A 434 -0.90 -5.72 16.85
C MET A 434 -1.15 -4.56 17.82
N LEU A 435 -0.76 -4.72 19.09
CA LEU A 435 -1.01 -3.77 20.15
C LEU A 435 -0.35 -2.41 19.90
N MET A 436 0.88 -2.39 19.37
CA MET A 436 1.60 -1.16 19.09
C MET A 436 0.88 -0.25 18.05
N TYR A 437 0.06 -0.82 17.18
CA TYR A 437 -0.83 -0.05 16.31
C TYR A 437 -2.17 0.25 16.99
N ALA A 438 -2.77 -0.73 17.66
CA ALA A 438 -4.09 -0.59 18.27
C ALA A 438 -4.15 0.47 19.38
N GLN A 439 -3.03 0.76 20.05
CA GLN A 439 -2.97 1.79 21.10
C GLN A 439 -3.01 3.22 20.54
N ARG A 440 -2.75 3.43 19.26
CA ARG A 440 -2.84 4.73 18.61
C ARG A 440 -4.29 5.20 18.58
N ALA A 441 -4.48 6.50 18.83
CA ALA A 441 -5.82 7.08 18.90
C ALA A 441 -6.59 7.06 17.57
N ASP A 442 -5.86 7.06 16.45
CA ASP A 442 -6.38 7.06 15.09
C ASP A 442 -6.64 5.64 14.53
N VAL A 443 -6.30 4.58 15.25
CA VAL A 443 -6.46 3.19 14.81
C VAL A 443 -7.66 2.54 15.50
N GLY A 444 -8.54 1.93 14.69
CA GLY A 444 -9.76 1.28 15.18
C GLY A 444 -9.67 -0.25 15.17
N ALA A 445 -8.92 -0.85 14.26
CA ALA A 445 -8.67 -2.29 14.28
C ALA A 445 -7.33 -2.64 13.63
N VAL A 446 -6.75 -3.77 14.06
CA VAL A 446 -5.49 -4.31 13.54
C VAL A 446 -5.68 -5.78 13.19
N GLY A 447 -5.29 -6.16 11.97
CA GLY A 447 -5.29 -7.54 11.49
C GLY A 447 -3.90 -8.16 11.42
N ALA A 448 -3.83 -9.46 11.65
CA ALA A 448 -2.63 -10.28 11.53
C ALA A 448 -2.44 -10.83 10.11
N LYS A 449 -1.26 -11.34 9.80
CA LYS A 449 -0.97 -12.16 8.63
C LYS A 449 -1.33 -13.61 8.92
N LEU A 450 -2.25 -14.19 8.13
CA LEU A 450 -2.65 -15.57 8.31
C LEU A 450 -2.17 -16.43 7.15
N TYR A 451 -1.74 -17.63 7.49
CA TYR A 451 -1.31 -18.66 6.55
C TYR A 451 -2.26 -19.85 6.56
N TYR A 452 -2.40 -20.49 5.40
CA TYR A 452 -2.90 -21.84 5.32
C TYR A 452 -1.89 -22.84 5.92
N PRO A 453 -2.31 -24.10 6.24
CA PRO A 453 -1.40 -25.12 6.76
C PRO A 453 -0.22 -25.47 5.83
N ASP A 454 -0.34 -25.23 4.54
CA ASP A 454 0.73 -25.40 3.54
C ASP A 454 1.67 -24.19 3.46
N HIS A 455 1.53 -23.23 4.37
CA HIS A 455 2.30 -22.00 4.44
C HIS A 455 2.09 -21.03 3.26
N THR A 456 1.00 -21.17 2.52
CA THR A 456 0.57 -20.12 1.60
C THR A 456 -0.24 -19.05 2.32
N ILE A 457 -0.28 -17.82 1.74
CA ILE A 457 -1.02 -16.70 2.33
C ILE A 457 -2.53 -16.98 2.30
N GLN A 458 -3.19 -16.86 3.44
CA GLN A 458 -4.63 -16.88 3.56
C GLN A 458 -5.19 -15.46 3.66
N HIS A 459 -4.57 -14.63 4.52
CA HIS A 459 -5.02 -13.27 4.77
C HIS A 459 -3.85 -12.28 4.86
N ALA A 460 -3.95 -11.23 4.04
CA ALA A 460 -3.05 -10.08 4.03
C ALA A 460 -3.84 -8.77 3.85
N GLY A 461 -5.00 -8.68 4.49
CA GLY A 461 -5.98 -7.60 4.31
C GLY A 461 -7.13 -7.98 3.39
N ILE A 462 -8.21 -7.21 3.44
CA ILE A 462 -9.42 -7.38 2.64
C ILE A 462 -9.70 -6.10 1.86
N GLY A 463 -9.89 -6.26 0.54
CA GLY A 463 -10.39 -5.21 -0.34
C GLY A 463 -11.89 -5.29 -0.56
N VAL A 464 -12.56 -4.15 -0.49
CA VAL A 464 -14.00 -4.01 -0.70
C VAL A 464 -14.30 -3.80 -2.19
N GLY A 465 -15.25 -4.56 -2.74
CA GLY A 465 -15.56 -4.57 -4.18
C GLY A 465 -14.64 -5.47 -5.02
N ILE A 466 -13.79 -6.26 -4.36
CA ILE A 466 -12.96 -7.30 -4.97
C ILE A 466 -13.72 -8.62 -4.92
N MET A 467 -13.56 -9.48 -5.95
CA MET A 467 -14.35 -10.71 -6.07
C MET A 467 -15.86 -10.47 -5.91
N HIS A 468 -16.35 -9.38 -6.51
CA HIS A 468 -17.70 -8.83 -6.46
C HIS A 468 -18.08 -8.10 -5.15
N LEU A 469 -17.59 -8.51 -3.98
CA LEU A 469 -18.01 -7.97 -2.68
C LEU A 469 -16.82 -7.61 -1.79
N ALA A 470 -16.06 -8.61 -1.38
CA ALA A 470 -14.86 -8.46 -0.58
C ALA A 470 -13.93 -9.66 -0.83
N GLY A 471 -12.66 -9.39 -1.06
CA GLY A 471 -11.65 -10.42 -1.34
C GLY A 471 -10.38 -10.21 -0.52
N HIS A 472 -9.70 -11.31 -0.21
CA HIS A 472 -8.43 -11.29 0.50
C HIS A 472 -7.28 -10.97 -0.44
N TYR A 473 -6.37 -10.10 -0.04
CA TYR A 473 -5.20 -9.76 -0.85
C TYR A 473 -4.16 -10.89 -0.85
N HIS A 474 -3.56 -11.16 -2.02
CA HIS A 474 -2.48 -12.12 -2.24
C HIS A 474 -2.78 -13.56 -1.78
N ARG A 475 -4.05 -13.94 -1.79
CA ARG A 475 -4.47 -15.28 -1.38
C ARG A 475 -3.74 -16.35 -2.18
N HIS A 476 -3.29 -17.42 -1.52
CA HIS A 476 -2.50 -18.53 -2.07
C HIS A 476 -1.10 -18.16 -2.61
N PHE A 477 -0.59 -16.95 -2.36
CA PHE A 477 0.82 -16.66 -2.62
C PHE A 477 1.70 -17.42 -1.63
N ALA A 478 2.94 -17.73 -2.03
CA ALA A 478 3.92 -18.31 -1.11
C ALA A 478 4.14 -17.40 0.10
N GLY A 479 4.33 -17.97 1.29
CA GLY A 479 4.41 -17.22 2.55
C GLY A 479 5.56 -16.21 2.60
N ASP A 480 6.65 -16.46 1.88
CA ASP A 480 7.84 -15.63 1.74
C ASP A 480 7.79 -14.65 0.54
N HIS A 481 6.73 -14.68 -0.25
CA HIS A 481 6.57 -13.79 -1.40
C HIS A 481 6.45 -12.33 -0.92
N PRO A 482 7.17 -11.37 -1.52
CA PRO A 482 7.11 -9.96 -1.09
C PRO A 482 5.77 -9.29 -1.43
N GLY A 483 4.97 -9.86 -2.32
CA GLY A 483 3.73 -9.25 -2.82
C GLY A 483 3.96 -8.19 -3.90
N TYR A 484 2.86 -7.64 -4.41
CA TYR A 484 2.90 -6.53 -5.34
C TYR A 484 3.56 -5.31 -4.69
N MET A 485 4.62 -4.76 -5.28
CA MET A 485 5.38 -3.62 -4.72
C MET A 485 5.79 -3.80 -3.25
N GLY A 486 6.13 -5.02 -2.85
CA GLY A 486 6.55 -5.34 -1.48
C GLY A 486 5.42 -5.36 -0.45
N ARG A 487 4.15 -5.33 -0.84
CA ARG A 487 3.00 -5.17 0.07
C ARG A 487 2.83 -6.27 1.12
N LEU A 488 3.54 -7.38 1.03
CA LEU A 488 3.51 -8.45 2.05
C LEU A 488 4.60 -8.33 3.13
N VAL A 489 5.46 -7.29 3.07
CA VAL A 489 6.60 -7.14 4.00
C VAL A 489 6.61 -5.84 4.81
N TYR A 490 5.53 -5.04 4.78
CA TYR A 490 5.37 -3.85 5.61
C TYR A 490 3.91 -3.63 6.01
N ALA A 491 3.69 -2.90 7.12
CA ALA A 491 2.35 -2.60 7.61
C ALA A 491 1.61 -1.61 6.68
N GLN A 492 0.30 -1.81 6.51
CA GLN A 492 -0.50 -1.03 5.58
C GLN A 492 -1.86 -0.67 6.15
N ASN A 493 -2.43 0.41 5.64
CA ASN A 493 -3.85 0.71 5.86
C ASN A 493 -4.69 -0.15 4.89
N MET A 494 -5.80 -0.67 5.40
CA MET A 494 -6.70 -1.58 4.69
C MET A 494 -8.15 -1.13 4.82
N SER A 495 -9.01 -1.60 3.92
CA SER A 495 -10.45 -1.38 4.06
C SER A 495 -11.06 -2.28 5.12
N ALA A 496 -10.59 -3.51 5.23
CA ALA A 496 -10.99 -4.43 6.27
C ALA A 496 -9.90 -5.49 6.54
N VAL A 497 -10.02 -6.17 7.68
CA VAL A 497 -9.24 -7.33 8.08
C VAL A 497 -10.18 -8.38 8.67
N THR A 498 -9.79 -9.65 8.62
CA THR A 498 -10.64 -10.74 9.09
C THR A 498 -10.68 -10.84 10.61
N ALA A 499 -11.86 -11.13 11.17
CA ALA A 499 -12.04 -11.40 12.58
C ALA A 499 -11.48 -12.78 13.02
N ALA A 500 -10.94 -13.57 12.10
CA ALA A 500 -10.17 -14.77 12.47
C ALA A 500 -8.96 -14.44 13.35
N CYS A 501 -8.36 -13.22 13.21
CA CYS A 501 -7.41 -12.63 14.16
C CYS A 501 -7.45 -11.09 14.01
N MET A 502 -8.25 -10.42 14.83
CA MET A 502 -8.46 -8.97 14.80
C MET A 502 -8.36 -8.37 16.19
N MET A 503 -7.45 -7.43 16.40
CA MET A 503 -7.36 -6.65 17.65
C MET A 503 -8.09 -5.33 17.50
N VAL A 504 -8.94 -5.00 18.48
CA VAL A 504 -9.75 -3.78 18.52
C VAL A 504 -9.60 -3.12 19.90
N PRO A 505 -9.32 -1.82 19.99
CA PRO A 505 -9.43 -1.11 21.26
C PRO A 505 -10.86 -1.21 21.81
N ARG A 506 -11.04 -1.57 23.09
CA ARG A 506 -12.38 -1.70 23.68
C ARG A 506 -13.24 -0.46 23.45
N ARG A 507 -12.65 0.75 23.63
CA ARG A 507 -13.35 2.02 23.40
C ARG A 507 -13.97 2.11 22.01
N VAL A 508 -13.25 1.62 20.97
CA VAL A 508 -13.76 1.62 19.57
C VAL A 508 -14.83 0.55 19.40
N TYR A 509 -14.63 -0.65 19.98
CA TYR A 509 -15.64 -1.72 19.93
C TYR A 509 -16.98 -1.26 20.54
N GLU A 510 -16.93 -0.61 21.70
CA GLU A 510 -18.09 -0.08 22.41
C GLU A 510 -18.73 1.12 21.67
N GLU A 511 -17.91 2.04 21.12
CA GLU A 511 -18.37 3.17 20.30
C GLU A 511 -19.14 2.69 19.06
N MET A 512 -18.71 1.62 18.42
CA MET A 512 -19.39 1.00 17.29
C MET A 512 -20.65 0.23 17.70
N GLY A 513 -20.92 0.06 18.99
CA GLY A 513 -22.00 -0.78 19.50
C GLY A 513 -21.78 -2.28 19.30
N GLY A 514 -20.51 -2.68 19.12
CA GLY A 514 -20.10 -4.05 18.81
C GLY A 514 -20.31 -4.42 17.34
N MET A 515 -20.24 -5.72 17.05
CA MET A 515 -20.51 -6.27 15.72
C MET A 515 -22.03 -6.30 15.46
N ASP A 516 -22.45 -6.08 14.21
CA ASP A 516 -23.88 -6.19 13.83
C ASP A 516 -24.34 -7.65 13.86
N GLU A 517 -25.20 -8.01 14.82
CA GLU A 517 -25.74 -9.37 14.99
C GLU A 517 -26.63 -9.82 13.82
N GLY A 518 -26.99 -8.91 12.93
CA GLY A 518 -27.64 -9.25 11.66
C GLY A 518 -26.69 -9.82 10.60
N TYR A 519 -25.38 -9.90 10.90
CA TYR A 519 -24.38 -10.69 10.17
C TYR A 519 -23.86 -11.77 11.12
N SER A 520 -24.44 -12.95 11.01
CA SER A 520 -24.13 -14.03 11.93
C SER A 520 -22.99 -14.92 11.47
N VAL A 521 -22.66 -14.90 10.18
CA VAL A 521 -21.71 -15.81 9.53
C VAL A 521 -20.73 -15.07 8.64
N VAL A 522 -21.20 -14.37 7.59
CA VAL A 522 -20.33 -13.76 6.58
C VAL A 522 -20.41 -12.24 6.62
N PHE A 523 -19.35 -11.57 6.18
CA PHE A 523 -19.23 -10.12 6.13
C PHE A 523 -19.35 -9.39 7.48
N ASN A 524 -19.42 -10.10 8.60
CA ASN A 524 -19.47 -9.49 9.93
C ASN A 524 -18.24 -8.64 10.23
N ASP A 525 -17.06 -9.13 9.89
CA ASP A 525 -15.76 -8.45 10.03
C ASP A 525 -15.61 -7.29 9.04
N VAL A 526 -16.06 -7.48 7.79
CA VAL A 526 -16.01 -6.43 6.77
C VAL A 526 -16.96 -5.28 7.13
N ASP A 527 -18.21 -5.59 7.53
CA ASP A 527 -19.17 -4.60 8.05
C ASP A 527 -18.60 -3.81 9.22
N PHE A 528 -18.03 -4.53 10.19
CA PHE A 528 -17.46 -3.93 11.39
C PHE A 528 -16.30 -2.98 11.04
N CYS A 529 -15.37 -3.40 10.19
CA CYS A 529 -14.28 -2.55 9.70
C CYS A 529 -14.78 -1.34 8.92
N LEU A 530 -15.81 -1.49 8.09
CA LEU A 530 -16.37 -0.36 7.34
C LEU A 530 -17.06 0.67 8.26
N ARG A 531 -17.74 0.23 9.32
CA ARG A 531 -18.30 1.14 10.34
C ARG A 531 -17.18 1.87 11.10
N ILE A 532 -16.13 1.19 11.50
CA ILE A 532 -14.93 1.77 12.12
C ILE A 532 -14.32 2.86 11.21
N ARG A 533 -14.18 2.57 9.92
CA ARG A 533 -13.67 3.55 8.94
C ARG A 533 -14.60 4.75 8.75
N GLN A 534 -15.92 4.54 8.74
CA GLN A 534 -16.89 5.64 8.67
C GLN A 534 -16.82 6.56 9.89
N ALA A 535 -16.44 6.04 11.05
CA ALA A 535 -16.18 6.83 12.26
C ALA A 535 -14.83 7.57 12.22
N GLY A 536 -14.05 7.41 11.14
CA GLY A 536 -12.78 8.13 10.92
C GLY A 536 -11.54 7.41 11.40
N TYR A 537 -11.65 6.18 11.88
CA TYR A 537 -10.50 5.37 12.30
C TYR A 537 -9.84 4.65 11.12
N LEU A 538 -8.55 4.37 11.28
CA LEU A 538 -7.75 3.55 10.38
C LEU A 538 -7.89 2.06 10.74
N ILE A 539 -7.90 1.22 9.72
CA ILE A 539 -7.67 -0.23 9.84
C ILE A 539 -6.23 -0.49 9.39
N VAL A 540 -5.46 -1.18 10.22
CA VAL A 540 -4.07 -1.53 9.92
C VAL A 540 -3.94 -3.04 9.79
N TRP A 541 -3.22 -3.49 8.79
CA TRP A 541 -2.73 -4.86 8.69
C TRP A 541 -1.22 -4.88 8.89
N THR A 542 -0.72 -5.81 9.72
CA THR A 542 0.72 -5.98 9.97
C THR A 542 1.20 -7.36 9.52
N PRO A 543 2.31 -7.45 8.76
CA PRO A 543 2.88 -8.73 8.35
C PRO A 543 3.64 -9.45 9.47
N TRP A 544 3.85 -8.80 10.61
CA TRP A 544 4.72 -9.28 11.69
C TRP A 544 3.97 -10.06 12.77
N ALA A 545 2.64 -9.95 12.82
CA ALA A 545 1.78 -10.82 13.63
C ALA A 545 1.37 -12.01 12.76
N GLU A 546 1.98 -13.17 12.98
CA GLU A 546 1.84 -14.33 12.10
C GLU A 546 1.18 -15.50 12.81
N LEU A 547 0.13 -16.07 12.20
CA LEU A 547 -0.57 -17.26 12.68
C LEU A 547 -0.89 -18.19 11.50
N THR A 548 -1.00 -19.49 11.75
CA THR A 548 -1.67 -20.44 10.86
C THR A 548 -3.15 -20.45 11.19
N HIS A 549 -4.02 -20.48 10.19
CA HIS A 549 -5.46 -20.63 10.34
C HIS A 549 -5.94 -21.84 9.54
N TYR A 550 -6.48 -22.84 10.24
CA TYR A 550 -6.83 -24.16 9.70
C TYR A 550 -8.19 -24.23 9.03
N GLU A 551 -8.80 -23.13 8.76
CA GLU A 551 -10.11 -22.82 8.15
C GLU A 551 -11.04 -23.99 7.80
N SER A 552 -12.34 -23.80 8.01
CA SER A 552 -13.44 -24.68 7.55
C SER A 552 -13.57 -26.05 8.23
N LYS A 553 -12.85 -26.35 9.31
CA LYS A 553 -12.98 -27.64 9.99
C LYS A 553 -14.25 -27.76 10.80
N SER A 554 -14.65 -26.68 11.47
CA SER A 554 -15.81 -26.71 12.39
C SER A 554 -17.14 -26.44 11.70
N ARG A 555 -17.17 -25.73 10.59
CA ARG A 555 -18.41 -25.28 9.94
C ARG A 555 -18.69 -25.95 8.57
N GLY A 556 -17.68 -26.45 7.88
CA GLY A 556 -17.76 -26.84 6.47
C GLY A 556 -17.94 -25.64 5.54
N GLN A 557 -18.24 -25.87 4.27
CA GLN A 557 -18.44 -24.79 3.30
C GLN A 557 -19.84 -24.17 3.40
N ASP A 558 -19.98 -22.89 3.03
CA ASP A 558 -21.22 -22.12 3.11
C ASP A 558 -22.33 -22.65 2.18
N GLU A 559 -21.98 -23.47 1.20
CA GLU A 559 -22.91 -24.03 0.22
C GLU A 559 -23.26 -25.51 0.47
N ASP A 560 -22.79 -26.12 1.57
CA ASP A 560 -22.94 -27.55 1.87
C ASP A 560 -24.41 -27.98 2.05
N THR A 561 -25.30 -27.09 2.52
CA THR A 561 -26.74 -27.37 2.63
C THR A 561 -27.59 -26.24 2.06
N PRO A 562 -28.87 -26.53 1.62
CA PRO A 562 -29.76 -25.50 1.14
C PRO A 562 -30.02 -24.37 2.15
N GLU A 563 -30.06 -24.69 3.45
CA GLU A 563 -30.26 -23.73 4.53
C GLU A 563 -29.04 -22.79 4.66
N LYS A 564 -27.82 -23.35 4.68
CA LYS A 564 -26.58 -22.55 4.72
C LYS A 564 -26.48 -21.64 3.50
N LYS A 565 -26.80 -22.15 2.31
CA LYS A 565 -26.81 -21.37 1.07
C LYS A 565 -27.84 -20.24 1.10
N ALA A 566 -29.07 -20.49 1.57
CA ALA A 566 -30.10 -19.47 1.71
C ALA A 566 -29.64 -18.37 2.70
N PHE A 567 -29.01 -18.77 3.77
CA PHE A 567 -28.48 -17.87 4.80
C PHE A 567 -27.36 -16.98 4.25
N PHE A 568 -26.38 -17.59 3.57
CA PHE A 568 -25.30 -16.88 2.88
C PHE A 568 -25.84 -15.85 1.89
N LEU A 569 -26.84 -16.22 1.09
CA LEU A 569 -27.47 -15.31 0.12
C LEU A 569 -28.19 -14.15 0.80
N ALA A 570 -28.83 -14.39 1.95
CA ALA A 570 -29.52 -13.34 2.70
C ALA A 570 -28.54 -12.31 3.27
N GLU A 571 -27.44 -12.74 3.91
CA GLU A 571 -26.40 -11.85 4.43
C GLU A 571 -25.66 -11.12 3.30
N THR A 572 -25.38 -11.81 2.19
CA THR A 572 -24.84 -11.21 0.97
C THR A 572 -25.71 -10.06 0.45
N LYS A 573 -27.03 -10.29 0.34
CA LYS A 573 -27.97 -9.26 -0.11
C LYS A 573 -28.07 -8.09 0.88
N LYS A 574 -28.06 -8.37 2.19
CA LYS A 574 -27.99 -7.34 3.23
C LYS A 574 -26.76 -6.48 3.05
N PHE A 575 -25.57 -7.12 2.91
CA PHE A 575 -24.29 -6.44 2.74
C PHE A 575 -24.26 -5.57 1.48
N GLN A 576 -24.70 -6.09 0.35
CA GLN A 576 -24.82 -5.34 -0.90
C GLN A 576 -25.71 -4.11 -0.77
N THR A 577 -26.85 -4.24 -0.07
CA THR A 577 -27.79 -3.14 0.12
C THR A 577 -27.22 -2.07 1.03
N GLN A 578 -26.66 -2.47 2.18
CA GLN A 578 -26.12 -1.57 3.19
C GLN A 578 -24.88 -0.83 2.69
N TRP A 579 -23.98 -1.53 1.99
CA TRP A 579 -22.68 -1.02 1.55
C TRP A 579 -22.59 -0.71 0.05
N ASN A 580 -23.73 -0.61 -0.64
CA ASN A 580 -23.79 -0.36 -2.09
C ASN A 580 -22.91 0.82 -2.53
N ARG A 581 -22.90 1.91 -1.75
CA ARG A 581 -22.07 3.10 -2.06
C ARG A 581 -20.59 2.78 -2.00
N ALA A 582 -20.12 2.06 -0.97
CA ALA A 582 -18.72 1.67 -0.82
C ALA A 582 -18.29 0.68 -1.92
N LEU A 583 -19.13 -0.31 -2.21
CA LEU A 583 -18.90 -1.29 -3.27
C LEU A 583 -18.80 -0.62 -4.66
N SER A 584 -19.65 0.37 -4.93
CA SER A 584 -19.65 1.11 -6.20
C SER A 584 -18.47 2.06 -6.34
N ALA A 585 -18.05 2.71 -5.26
CA ALA A 585 -16.89 3.60 -5.23
C ALA A 585 -15.58 2.82 -5.43
N GLY A 586 -15.53 1.57 -4.98
CA GLY A 586 -14.34 0.74 -4.95
C GLY A 586 -13.49 0.96 -3.70
N ASP A 587 -12.47 0.14 -3.56
CA ASP A 587 -11.56 0.17 -2.41
C ASP A 587 -10.51 1.27 -2.57
N PRO A 588 -10.34 2.20 -1.61
CA PRO A 588 -9.33 3.24 -1.71
C PRO A 588 -7.88 2.69 -1.65
N TYR A 589 -7.68 1.50 -1.09
CA TYR A 589 -6.36 0.87 -1.01
C TYR A 589 -6.09 -0.13 -2.13
N TYR A 590 -7.04 -0.27 -3.08
CA TYR A 590 -6.91 -1.09 -4.28
C TYR A 590 -7.20 -0.26 -5.53
N ASN A 591 -6.14 0.04 -6.29
CA ASN A 591 -6.22 0.94 -7.44
C ASN A 591 -7.28 0.47 -8.46
N PRO A 592 -8.11 1.36 -9.03
CA PRO A 592 -9.15 1.00 -10.00
C PRO A 592 -8.61 0.43 -11.32
N ASN A 593 -7.30 0.59 -11.60
CA ASN A 593 -6.62 -0.01 -12.74
C ASN A 593 -6.17 -1.46 -12.50
N LEU A 594 -6.36 -1.99 -11.31
CA LEU A 594 -6.13 -3.39 -10.99
C LEU A 594 -7.38 -4.23 -11.24
N ASN A 595 -7.19 -5.53 -11.49
CA ASN A 595 -8.26 -6.46 -11.78
C ASN A 595 -9.03 -6.83 -10.51
N ARG A 596 -10.25 -6.35 -10.38
CA ARG A 596 -11.10 -6.62 -9.20
C ARG A 596 -11.62 -8.07 -9.11
N MET A 597 -11.46 -8.87 -10.17
CA MET A 597 -11.82 -10.30 -10.19
C MET A 597 -10.66 -11.20 -9.81
N LYS A 598 -9.56 -10.63 -9.34
CA LYS A 598 -8.38 -11.34 -8.87
C LYS A 598 -7.89 -10.71 -7.56
N GLU A 599 -7.29 -11.52 -6.73
CA GLU A 599 -6.74 -11.13 -5.43
C GLU A 599 -5.21 -10.87 -5.49
N ASP A 600 -4.65 -10.77 -6.71
CA ASP A 600 -3.22 -10.82 -7.01
C ASP A 600 -2.60 -9.51 -7.49
N PHE A 601 -3.35 -8.40 -7.51
CA PHE A 601 -2.93 -7.10 -8.02
C PHE A 601 -2.54 -7.08 -9.51
N THR A 602 -3.00 -8.07 -10.29
CA THR A 602 -2.83 -8.05 -11.74
C THR A 602 -3.47 -6.79 -12.35
N PRO A 603 -2.81 -6.09 -13.29
CA PRO A 603 -3.41 -4.97 -13.99
C PRO A 603 -4.70 -5.33 -14.71
N ARG A 604 -5.63 -4.37 -14.78
CA ARG A 604 -6.87 -4.47 -15.54
C ARG A 604 -6.62 -3.98 -16.98
N VAL A 605 -6.43 -4.87 -17.89
CA VAL A 605 -6.27 -4.65 -19.32
C VAL A 605 -7.55 -4.92 -20.08
#